data_06644e3b41d5f95415a2057e404691c5
#
_entry.id   06644e3b41d5f95415a2057e404691c5
#
_cell.length_a   1.000
_cell.length_b   1.000
_cell.length_c   1.000
_cell.angle_alpha   90.00
_cell.angle_beta   90.00
_cell.angle_gamma   90.00
#
_symmetry.space_group_name_H-M   'P 1'
#
loop_
_entity.id
_entity.type
_entity.pdbx_description
1 polymer ?
#
loop_
_entity_poly.entity_id
_entity_poly.type
_entity_poly.pdbx_seq_one_letter_code
_entity_poly.pdbx_strand_id
1 'polypeptide(L)'
;MRCNAVRTGTLRRQIGTWQGIAEGGGLSAPHVSWPGLNEYDSHAVIAAIHHEPLPKPDTPELYRHHFRLLRDGLAAWMAGRVQPAGMPSYVDFRAGVIGALDHVRQNFENEVLLVSSGGPIATAVAHVLDAPFEASIELNLRIRNTAVTEYAFNPKRHQLITYNTLPHLDAPPYRDWLTHARG
;
A
#
# COMPACT_ATOMS: atom_id res chain seq x y z
N MET A 1 14.38 -11.87 -12.54
CA MET A 1 13.50 -12.13 -11.38
C MET A 1 12.71 -13.41 -11.68
N ARG A 2 12.75 -14.41 -10.81
CA ARG A 2 11.91 -15.61 -10.94
C ARG A 2 10.77 -15.47 -9.93
N CYS A 3 9.61 -15.06 -10.37
CA CYS A 3 8.44 -14.95 -9.52
C CYS A 3 7.65 -16.26 -9.54
N ASN A 4 7.46 -16.89 -8.39
CA ASN A 4 6.78 -18.19 -8.27
C ASN A 4 5.26 -18.05 -8.11
N ALA A 5 4.80 -16.95 -7.58
CA ALA A 5 3.38 -16.65 -7.41
C ALA A 5 3.15 -15.13 -7.32
N VAL A 6 1.96 -14.70 -7.68
CA VAL A 6 1.53 -13.31 -7.58
C VAL A 6 0.22 -13.22 -6.82
N ARG A 7 0.14 -12.26 -5.92
CA ARG A 7 -1.10 -11.84 -5.27
C ARG A 7 -1.32 -10.36 -5.54
N THR A 8 -2.49 -9.98 -5.98
CA THR A 8 -2.87 -8.57 -6.15
C THR A 8 -4.11 -8.28 -5.31
N GLY A 9 -4.31 -7.01 -4.92
CA GLY A 9 -5.66 -6.62 -4.58
C GLY A 9 -6.61 -6.76 -5.77
N THR A 10 -7.90 -6.51 -5.52
CA THR A 10 -8.95 -6.64 -6.55
C THR A 10 -9.17 -5.34 -7.35
N LEU A 11 -8.50 -4.26 -6.99
CA LEU A 11 -8.63 -2.97 -7.66
C LEU A 11 -8.00 -2.99 -9.06
N ARG A 12 -8.68 -2.40 -10.04
CA ARG A 12 -8.21 -2.35 -11.45
C ARG A 12 -6.77 -1.87 -11.57
N ARG A 13 -6.38 -0.84 -10.81
CA ARG A 13 -5.00 -0.31 -10.83
C ARG A 13 -3.96 -1.32 -10.35
N GLN A 14 -4.29 -2.17 -9.36
CA GLN A 14 -3.39 -3.20 -8.83
C GLN A 14 -3.24 -4.34 -9.84
N ILE A 15 -4.35 -4.80 -10.42
CA ILE A 15 -4.34 -5.82 -11.46
C ILE A 15 -3.59 -5.32 -12.71
N GLY A 16 -3.87 -4.08 -13.15
CA GLY A 16 -3.17 -3.46 -14.28
C GLY A 16 -1.68 -3.28 -14.03
N THR A 17 -1.26 -2.97 -12.81
CA THR A 17 0.16 -2.93 -12.43
C THR A 17 0.81 -4.31 -12.60
N TRP A 18 0.17 -5.38 -12.13
CA TRP A 18 0.68 -6.73 -12.38
C TRP A 18 0.78 -7.05 -13.87
N GLN A 19 -0.24 -6.73 -14.65
CA GLN A 19 -0.22 -6.95 -16.10
C GLN A 19 0.96 -6.25 -16.79
N GLY A 20 1.19 -4.98 -16.44
CA GLY A 20 2.34 -4.23 -16.95
C GLY A 20 3.70 -4.82 -16.52
N ILE A 21 3.82 -5.29 -15.28
CA ILE A 21 5.03 -5.98 -14.81
C ILE A 21 5.24 -7.30 -15.56
N ALA A 22 4.19 -8.07 -15.76
CA ALA A 22 4.25 -9.36 -16.47
C ALA A 22 4.67 -9.17 -17.93
N GLU A 23 4.06 -8.21 -18.62
CA GLU A 23 4.36 -7.87 -20.02
C GLU A 23 5.77 -7.34 -20.17
N GLY A 24 6.15 -6.30 -19.41
CA GLY A 24 7.47 -5.66 -19.51
C GLY A 24 8.63 -6.55 -19.05
N GLY A 25 8.38 -7.44 -18.08
CA GLY A 25 9.37 -8.37 -17.55
C GLY A 25 9.39 -9.75 -18.21
N GLY A 26 8.46 -10.04 -19.12
CA GLY A 26 8.29 -11.39 -19.68
C GLY A 26 7.98 -12.43 -18.63
N LEU A 27 7.22 -12.04 -17.57
CA LEU A 27 6.94 -12.91 -16.44
C LEU A 27 5.64 -13.69 -16.64
N SER A 28 5.67 -14.97 -16.29
CA SER A 28 4.48 -15.82 -16.22
C SER A 28 4.47 -16.51 -14.87
N ALA A 29 3.52 -16.16 -14.02
CA ALA A 29 3.37 -16.75 -12.69
C ALA A 29 1.86 -16.88 -12.34
N PRO A 30 1.49 -17.89 -11.53
CA PRO A 30 0.12 -18.02 -11.03
C PRO A 30 -0.32 -16.77 -10.28
N HIS A 31 -1.41 -16.14 -10.75
CA HIS A 31 -1.97 -14.93 -10.19
C HIS A 31 -3.29 -15.21 -9.48
N VAL A 32 -3.42 -14.73 -8.26
CA VAL A 32 -4.64 -14.80 -7.47
C VAL A 32 -4.92 -13.43 -6.84
N SER A 33 -6.17 -12.98 -6.94
CA SER A 33 -6.61 -11.77 -6.26
C SER A 33 -6.84 -12.02 -4.77
N TRP A 34 -6.38 -11.06 -3.94
CA TRP A 34 -6.48 -11.09 -2.49
C TRP A 34 -7.11 -9.79 -1.99
N PRO A 35 -8.39 -9.79 -1.59
CA PRO A 35 -9.10 -8.56 -1.18
C PRO A 35 -8.43 -7.80 -0.03
N GLY A 36 -7.74 -8.50 0.88
CA GLY A 36 -6.99 -7.89 1.98
C GLY A 36 -5.81 -7.00 1.55
N LEU A 37 -5.45 -7.00 0.25
CA LEU A 37 -4.46 -6.09 -0.34
C LEU A 37 -5.09 -4.85 -0.97
N ASN A 38 -6.41 -4.64 -0.84
CA ASN A 38 -7.07 -3.46 -1.37
C ASN A 38 -6.70 -2.21 -0.57
N GLU A 39 -6.61 -1.09 -1.28
CA GLU A 39 -6.47 0.22 -0.66
C GLU A 39 -7.75 0.63 0.06
N TYR A 40 -7.63 1.41 1.11
CA TYR A 40 -8.74 2.10 1.74
C TYR A 40 -9.27 3.22 0.83
N ASP A 41 -10.51 3.66 1.08
CA ASP A 41 -11.10 4.81 0.40
C ASP A 41 -10.75 6.11 1.15
N SER A 42 -9.83 6.90 0.59
CA SER A 42 -9.40 8.16 1.18
C SER A 42 -10.52 9.19 1.28
N HIS A 43 -11.50 9.17 0.36
CA HIS A 43 -12.65 10.07 0.43
C HIS A 43 -13.57 9.70 1.58
N ALA A 44 -13.85 8.40 1.76
CA ALA A 44 -14.65 7.92 2.89
C ALA A 44 -13.96 8.22 4.24
N VAL A 45 -12.63 8.08 4.30
CA VAL A 45 -11.84 8.43 5.49
C VAL A 45 -11.96 9.91 5.83
N ILE A 46 -11.82 10.80 4.86
CA ILE A 46 -11.96 12.24 5.08
C ILE A 46 -13.39 12.58 5.46
N ALA A 47 -14.39 12.06 4.73
CA ALA A 47 -15.80 12.32 4.98
C ALA A 47 -16.25 11.87 6.39
N ALA A 48 -15.57 10.91 7.00
CA ALA A 48 -15.88 10.48 8.36
C ALA A 48 -15.53 11.51 9.44
N ILE A 49 -14.69 12.50 9.12
CA ILE A 49 -14.28 13.57 10.06
C ILE A 49 -14.58 14.98 9.56
N HIS A 50 -14.89 15.15 8.29
CA HIS A 50 -15.11 16.44 7.64
C HIS A 50 -16.32 16.32 6.71
N HIS A 51 -17.42 17.00 7.05
CA HIS A 51 -18.71 16.84 6.37
C HIS A 51 -18.94 17.87 5.26
N GLU A 52 -18.11 18.90 5.17
CA GLU A 52 -18.22 19.92 4.14
C GLU A 52 -17.57 19.46 2.82
N PRO A 53 -18.13 19.83 1.66
CA PRO A 53 -17.51 19.54 0.38
C PRO A 53 -16.10 20.15 0.29
N LEU A 54 -15.10 19.34 -0.02
CA LEU A 54 -13.75 19.82 -0.23
C LEU A 54 -13.57 20.28 -1.68
N PRO A 55 -12.97 21.46 -1.90
CA PRO A 55 -12.57 21.87 -3.23
C PRO A 55 -11.49 20.90 -3.77
N LYS A 56 -11.44 20.79 -5.11
CA LYS A 56 -10.36 20.02 -5.74
C LYS A 56 -9.01 20.63 -5.33
N PRO A 57 -8.05 19.81 -4.89
CA PRO A 57 -6.75 20.30 -4.44
C PRO A 57 -5.88 20.68 -5.67
N ASP A 58 -6.05 21.89 -6.18
CA ASP A 58 -5.33 22.44 -7.33
C ASP A 58 -4.27 23.48 -6.95
N THR A 59 -4.24 23.89 -5.67
CA THR A 59 -3.18 24.74 -5.11
C THR A 59 -2.37 24.01 -4.04
N PRO A 60 -1.11 24.44 -3.76
CA PRO A 60 -0.31 23.87 -2.68
C PRO A 60 -1.00 23.94 -1.31
N GLU A 61 -1.78 24.99 -1.03
CA GLU A 61 -2.52 25.19 0.21
C GLU A 61 -3.63 24.16 0.35
N LEU A 62 -4.41 23.95 -0.71
CA LEU A 62 -5.49 22.96 -0.76
C LEU A 62 -4.94 21.54 -0.66
N TYR A 63 -3.78 21.25 -1.30
CA TYR A 63 -3.08 19.99 -1.12
C TYR A 63 -2.69 19.76 0.33
N ARG A 64 -2.04 20.74 0.98
CA ARG A 64 -1.66 20.61 2.40
C ARG A 64 -2.88 20.44 3.31
N HIS A 65 -3.98 21.13 3.01
CA HIS A 65 -5.23 20.97 3.75
C HIS A 65 -5.80 19.55 3.60
N HIS A 66 -5.89 19.07 2.36
CA HIS A 66 -6.37 17.71 2.05
C HIS A 66 -5.53 16.63 2.76
N PHE A 67 -4.20 16.75 2.72
CA PHE A 67 -3.31 15.81 3.40
C PHE A 67 -3.44 15.84 4.92
N ARG A 68 -3.68 17.01 5.54
CA ARG A 68 -3.96 17.10 6.97
C ARG A 68 -5.25 16.37 7.33
N LEU A 69 -6.33 16.62 6.59
CA LEU A 69 -7.59 15.91 6.80
C LEU A 69 -7.45 14.39 6.62
N LEU A 70 -6.72 13.96 5.58
CA LEU A 70 -6.48 12.54 5.38
C LEU A 70 -5.70 11.93 6.56
N ARG A 71 -4.66 12.59 7.04
CA ARG A 71 -3.88 12.16 8.22
C ARG A 71 -4.76 12.03 9.46
N ASP A 72 -5.55 13.06 9.74
CA ASP A 72 -6.43 13.11 10.91
C ASP A 72 -7.53 12.05 10.83
N GLY A 73 -8.11 11.85 9.63
CA GLY A 73 -9.09 10.82 9.37
C GLY A 73 -8.53 9.40 9.54
N LEU A 74 -7.33 9.15 9.01
CA LEU A 74 -6.64 7.88 9.18
C LEU A 74 -6.36 7.60 10.67
N ALA A 75 -5.85 8.58 11.41
CA ALA A 75 -5.61 8.44 12.85
C ALA A 75 -6.91 8.19 13.63
N ALA A 76 -8.00 8.81 13.24
CA ALA A 76 -9.31 8.59 13.87
C ALA A 76 -9.86 7.18 13.56
N TRP A 77 -9.76 6.73 12.32
CA TRP A 77 -10.16 5.38 11.89
C TRP A 77 -9.31 4.30 12.56
N MET A 78 -7.99 4.46 12.56
CA MET A 78 -7.06 3.52 13.21
C MET A 78 -7.30 3.40 14.72
N ALA A 79 -7.67 4.51 15.37
CA ALA A 79 -8.03 4.52 16.78
C ALA A 79 -9.49 4.03 17.06
N GLY A 80 -10.26 3.65 16.04
CA GLY A 80 -11.65 3.23 16.16
C GLY A 80 -12.61 4.34 16.56
N ARG A 81 -12.21 5.63 16.44
CA ARG A 81 -13.07 6.77 16.78
C ARG A 81 -14.11 7.09 15.71
N VAL A 82 -13.84 6.70 14.47
CA VAL A 82 -14.75 6.83 13.33
C VAL A 82 -14.79 5.53 12.53
N GLN A 83 -15.92 5.31 11.85
CA GLN A 83 -16.08 4.22 10.90
C GLN A 83 -16.41 4.82 9.53
N PRO A 84 -15.45 4.90 8.59
CA PRO A 84 -15.72 5.40 7.24
C PRO A 84 -16.76 4.53 6.52
N ALA A 85 -17.70 5.17 5.82
CA ALA A 85 -18.78 4.49 5.16
C ALA A 85 -18.27 3.52 4.06
N GLY A 86 -18.82 2.31 4.00
CA GLY A 86 -18.46 1.31 3.01
C GLY A 86 -17.07 0.67 3.19
N MET A 87 -16.37 0.99 4.27
CA MET A 87 -15.06 0.42 4.57
C MET A 87 -15.14 -0.60 5.72
N PRO A 88 -14.20 -1.57 5.80
CA PRO A 88 -14.02 -2.39 6.99
C PRO A 88 -13.54 -1.54 8.17
N SER A 89 -13.60 -2.08 9.38
CA SER A 89 -12.87 -1.50 10.50
C SER A 89 -11.36 -1.52 10.22
N TYR A 90 -10.58 -0.66 10.89
CA TYR A 90 -9.13 -0.71 10.72
C TYR A 90 -8.54 -2.06 11.18
N VAL A 91 -9.13 -2.67 12.20
CA VAL A 91 -8.72 -4.00 12.67
C VAL A 91 -8.88 -5.04 11.55
N ASP A 92 -10.02 -5.04 10.86
CA ASP A 92 -10.28 -5.97 9.76
C ASP A 92 -9.41 -5.67 8.53
N PHE A 93 -9.22 -4.39 8.21
CA PHE A 93 -8.30 -3.97 7.15
C PHE A 93 -6.88 -4.47 7.42
N ARG A 94 -6.37 -4.23 8.63
CA ARG A 94 -5.06 -4.70 9.06
C ARG A 94 -4.96 -6.23 9.04
N ALA A 95 -5.99 -6.92 9.52
CA ALA A 95 -6.04 -8.39 9.50
C ALA A 95 -5.99 -8.95 8.07
N GLY A 96 -6.64 -8.29 7.10
CA GLY A 96 -6.57 -8.66 5.70
C GLY A 96 -5.15 -8.56 5.12
N VAL A 97 -4.41 -7.50 5.47
CA VAL A 97 -3.01 -7.31 5.06
C VAL A 97 -2.10 -8.36 5.70
N ILE A 98 -2.23 -8.56 7.01
CA ILE A 98 -1.43 -9.56 7.75
C ILE A 98 -1.72 -10.96 7.21
N GLY A 99 -2.99 -11.28 6.93
CA GLY A 99 -3.37 -12.55 6.34
C GLY A 99 -2.69 -12.82 5.00
N ALA A 100 -2.44 -11.80 4.17
CA ALA A 100 -1.68 -11.94 2.93
C ALA A 100 -0.20 -12.31 3.22
N LEU A 101 0.44 -11.64 4.18
CA LEU A 101 1.82 -11.95 4.59
C LEU A 101 1.91 -13.36 5.18
N ASP A 102 0.99 -13.72 6.06
CA ASP A 102 0.94 -15.04 6.68
C ASP A 102 0.73 -16.15 5.65
N HIS A 103 -0.14 -15.91 4.68
CA HIS A 103 -0.32 -16.84 3.56
C HIS A 103 0.98 -17.06 2.79
N VAL A 104 1.76 -16.00 2.53
CA VAL A 104 3.05 -16.12 1.84
C VAL A 104 4.00 -17.00 2.65
N ARG A 105 4.26 -16.67 3.91
CA ARG A 105 5.25 -17.40 4.72
C ARG A 105 4.87 -18.85 5.04
N GLN A 106 3.56 -19.19 4.98
CA GLN A 106 3.07 -20.53 5.27
C GLN A 106 3.01 -21.44 4.04
N ASN A 107 2.92 -20.86 2.83
CA ASN A 107 2.65 -21.63 1.62
C ASN A 107 3.76 -21.53 0.56
N PHE A 108 4.77 -20.69 0.76
CA PHE A 108 5.84 -20.47 -0.20
C PHE A 108 7.21 -20.48 0.47
N GLU A 109 8.21 -20.95 -0.29
CA GLU A 109 9.62 -20.93 0.09
C GLU A 109 10.45 -20.04 -0.85
N ASN A 110 9.82 -19.57 -1.93
CA ASN A 110 10.45 -18.84 -3.01
C ASN A 110 9.85 -17.43 -3.15
N GLU A 111 10.28 -16.69 -4.19
CA GLU A 111 9.85 -15.34 -4.45
C GLU A 111 8.36 -15.24 -4.78
N VAL A 112 7.64 -14.42 -4.03
CA VAL A 112 6.23 -14.07 -4.23
C VAL A 112 6.10 -12.57 -4.41
N LEU A 113 5.40 -12.15 -5.46
CA LEU A 113 5.10 -10.75 -5.71
C LEU A 113 3.72 -10.40 -5.13
N LEU A 114 3.68 -9.42 -4.23
CA LEU A 114 2.45 -8.79 -3.77
C LEU A 114 2.29 -7.44 -4.46
N VAL A 115 1.22 -7.25 -5.23
CA VAL A 115 0.92 -5.97 -5.88
C VAL A 115 -0.23 -5.30 -5.14
N SER A 116 0.07 -4.16 -4.53
CA SER A 116 -0.86 -3.47 -3.66
C SER A 116 -0.74 -1.95 -3.82
N SER A 117 -1.21 -1.21 -2.85
CA SER A 117 -1.22 0.26 -2.80
C SER A 117 -0.62 0.75 -1.48
N GLY A 118 -0.49 2.06 -1.32
CA GLY A 118 0.24 2.68 -0.22
C GLY A 118 -0.21 2.25 1.17
N GLY A 119 -1.51 2.26 1.44
CA GLY A 119 -2.05 1.91 2.75
C GLY A 119 -1.72 0.48 3.19
N PRO A 120 -2.04 -0.56 2.41
CA PRO A 120 -1.65 -1.92 2.74
C PRO A 120 -0.15 -2.13 2.86
N ILE A 121 0.67 -1.54 1.96
CA ILE A 121 2.13 -1.66 2.03
C ILE A 121 2.66 -1.05 3.33
N ALA A 122 2.22 0.16 3.66
CA ALA A 122 2.64 0.83 4.90
C ALA A 122 2.18 0.07 6.15
N THR A 123 0.97 -0.50 6.13
CA THR A 123 0.44 -1.34 7.21
C THR A 123 1.27 -2.62 7.38
N ALA A 124 1.68 -3.26 6.27
CA ALA A 124 2.55 -4.43 6.29
C ALA A 124 3.94 -4.10 6.89
N VAL A 125 4.53 -2.96 6.49
CA VAL A 125 5.82 -2.51 7.04
C VAL A 125 5.71 -2.23 8.54
N ALA A 126 4.70 -1.46 8.97
CA ALA A 126 4.50 -1.17 10.38
C ALA A 126 4.30 -2.47 11.21
N HIS A 127 3.55 -3.43 10.67
CA HIS A 127 3.36 -4.72 11.33
C HIS A 127 4.67 -5.51 11.47
N VAL A 128 5.46 -5.62 10.40
CA VAL A 128 6.71 -6.40 10.41
C VAL A 128 7.75 -5.79 11.34
N LEU A 129 7.73 -4.46 11.51
CA LEU A 129 8.63 -3.72 12.41
C LEU A 129 8.10 -3.63 13.85
N ASP A 130 6.92 -4.17 14.14
CA ASP A 130 6.22 -3.99 15.42
C ASP A 130 6.10 -2.52 15.83
N ALA A 131 5.91 -1.65 14.82
CA ALA A 131 5.77 -0.22 15.01
C ALA A 131 4.34 0.14 15.41
N PRO A 132 4.13 1.27 16.13
CA PRO A 132 2.80 1.81 16.36
C PRO A 132 2.04 1.95 15.04
N PHE A 133 0.73 1.67 15.04
CA PHE A 133 -0.06 1.69 13.81
C PHE A 133 -0.07 3.09 13.14
N GLU A 134 0.07 4.15 13.92
CA GLU A 134 0.20 5.53 13.42
C GLU A 134 1.45 5.71 12.53
N ALA A 135 2.50 4.92 12.73
CA ALA A 135 3.69 4.96 11.88
C ALA A 135 3.34 4.61 10.42
N SER A 136 2.31 3.78 10.19
CA SER A 136 1.84 3.47 8.85
C SER A 136 1.30 4.70 8.10
N ILE A 137 0.81 5.72 8.80
CA ILE A 137 0.34 6.96 8.18
C ILE A 137 1.53 7.70 7.54
N GLU A 138 2.62 7.86 8.29
CA GLU A 138 3.83 8.54 7.80
C GLU A 138 4.47 7.78 6.63
N LEU A 139 4.53 6.46 6.74
CA LEU A 139 5.01 5.60 5.66
C LEU A 139 4.15 5.76 4.40
N ASN A 140 2.81 5.65 4.55
CA ASN A 140 1.87 5.72 3.45
C ASN A 140 1.92 7.06 2.70
N LEU A 141 1.96 8.18 3.41
CA LEU A 141 1.96 9.51 2.81
C LEU A 141 3.23 9.83 2.00
N ARG A 142 4.27 9.01 2.13
CA ARG A 142 5.55 9.18 1.42
C ARG A 142 5.84 8.10 0.40
N ILE A 143 4.95 7.13 0.23
CA ILE A 143 5.19 6.05 -0.73
C ILE A 143 5.10 6.58 -2.16
N ARG A 144 6.03 6.14 -3.00
CA ARG A 144 6.12 6.56 -4.40
C ARG A 144 5.43 5.55 -5.30
N ASN A 145 4.88 6.01 -6.42
CA ASN A 145 4.30 5.11 -7.41
C ASN A 145 5.36 4.14 -7.93
N THR A 146 4.94 2.90 -8.14
CA THR A 146 5.79 1.79 -8.59
C THR A 146 6.95 1.42 -7.65
N ALA A 147 6.97 1.97 -6.44
CA ALA A 147 8.02 1.65 -5.49
C ALA A 147 7.97 0.18 -5.06
N VAL A 148 9.15 -0.37 -4.83
CA VAL A 148 9.37 -1.74 -4.36
C VAL A 148 9.65 -1.72 -2.87
N THR A 149 8.98 -2.59 -2.14
CA THR A 149 9.26 -2.93 -0.74
C THR A 149 9.60 -4.41 -0.69
N GLU A 150 10.74 -4.74 -0.15
CA GLU A 150 11.27 -6.09 -0.15
C GLU A 150 11.31 -6.67 1.27
N TYR A 151 10.87 -7.92 1.39
CA TYR A 151 10.94 -8.68 2.62
C TYR A 151 11.68 -10.00 2.38
N ALA A 152 12.56 -10.38 3.29
CA ALA A 152 12.93 -11.76 3.49
C ALA A 152 11.89 -12.42 4.41
N PHE A 153 11.60 -13.69 4.20
CA PHE A 153 10.68 -14.43 5.05
C PHE A 153 11.11 -15.87 5.29
N ASN A 154 10.63 -16.43 6.38
CA ASN A 154 10.70 -17.83 6.71
C ASN A 154 9.38 -18.23 7.40
N PRO A 155 9.12 -19.51 7.73
CA PRO A 155 7.86 -19.92 8.34
C PRO A 155 7.48 -19.20 9.65
N LYS A 156 8.45 -18.57 10.32
CA LYS A 156 8.23 -17.89 11.60
C LYS A 156 7.95 -16.40 11.46
N ARG A 157 8.57 -15.71 10.49
CA ARG A 157 8.52 -14.24 10.42
C ARG A 157 8.86 -13.69 9.03
N HIS A 158 8.47 -12.43 8.81
CA HIS A 158 9.01 -11.56 7.77
C HIS A 158 10.08 -10.64 8.35
N GLN A 159 11.01 -10.19 7.51
CA GLN A 159 12.03 -9.19 7.84
C GLN A 159 12.06 -8.17 6.70
N LEU A 160 11.89 -6.91 7.02
CA LEU A 160 12.00 -5.82 6.05
C LEU A 160 13.46 -5.70 5.59
N ILE A 161 13.69 -5.73 4.29
CA ILE A 161 15.00 -5.52 3.65
C ILE A 161 15.10 -4.11 3.09
N THR A 162 14.11 -3.70 2.26
CA THR A 162 14.04 -2.35 1.71
C THR A 162 12.61 -1.83 1.75
N TYR A 163 12.48 -0.49 1.78
CA TYR A 163 11.18 0.17 1.70
C TYR A 163 11.21 1.31 0.69
N ASN A 164 10.17 1.41 -0.14
CA ASN A 164 9.91 2.55 -1.02
C ASN A 164 11.07 2.85 -2.00
N THR A 165 11.74 1.82 -2.53
CA THR A 165 12.82 1.95 -3.49
C THR A 165 12.32 1.92 -4.93
N LEU A 166 13.07 2.53 -5.86
CA LEU A 166 12.72 2.61 -7.28
C LEU A 166 13.89 2.17 -8.18
N PRO A 167 14.44 0.96 -7.99
CA PRO A 167 15.65 0.51 -8.70
C PRO A 167 15.48 0.50 -10.23
N HIS A 168 14.26 0.34 -10.72
CA HIS A 168 13.94 0.35 -12.15
C HIS A 168 13.91 1.77 -12.76
N LEU A 169 13.93 2.82 -11.94
CA LEU A 169 13.95 4.23 -12.36
C LEU A 169 15.27 4.94 -11.98
N ASP A 170 16.27 4.22 -11.45
CA ASP A 170 17.54 4.81 -11.05
C ASP A 170 18.40 5.23 -12.28
N ALA A 171 18.20 4.61 -13.45
CA ALA A 171 18.91 4.97 -14.65
C ALA A 171 18.50 6.37 -15.15
N PRO A 172 19.46 7.21 -15.63
CA PRO A 172 19.21 8.60 -16.01
C PRO A 172 18.02 8.82 -16.95
N PRO A 173 17.75 7.97 -17.98
CA PRO A 173 16.62 8.17 -18.88
C PRO A 173 15.24 8.08 -18.20
N TYR A 174 15.15 7.46 -17.02
CA TYR A 174 13.88 7.22 -16.33
C TYR A 174 13.64 8.14 -15.13
N ARG A 175 14.59 9.05 -14.83
CA ARG A 175 14.46 9.95 -13.67
C ARG A 175 13.25 10.89 -13.74
N ASP A 176 12.86 11.30 -14.93
CA ASP A 176 11.71 12.17 -15.15
C ASP A 176 10.37 11.45 -14.91
N TRP A 177 10.40 10.13 -14.80
CA TRP A 177 9.21 9.31 -14.47
C TRP A 177 9.00 9.15 -12.97
N LEU A 178 9.94 9.64 -12.16
CA LEU A 178 9.80 9.64 -10.71
C LEU A 178 8.64 10.54 -10.30
N THR A 179 7.60 9.94 -9.77
CA THR A 179 6.54 10.70 -9.09
C THR A 179 6.94 10.87 -7.63
N HIS A 180 7.16 12.11 -7.23
CA HIS A 180 7.36 12.42 -5.83
C HIS A 180 6.00 12.41 -5.13
N ALA A 181 5.90 11.71 -3.99
CA ALA A 181 4.84 12.01 -3.05
C ALA A 181 5.00 13.50 -2.67
N ARG A 182 4.08 14.32 -3.12
CA ARG A 182 4.05 15.73 -2.74
C ARG A 182 3.56 15.79 -1.29
N GLY A 183 4.50 15.81 -0.38
CA GLY A 183 4.25 16.11 1.02
C GLY A 183 4.43 17.58 1.30
#